data_6408efb4a61b35088cece67b25944cfd
#
_entry.id   6408efb4a61b35088cece67b25944cfd
#
_cell.length_a   1.000
_cell.length_b   1.000
_cell.length_c   1.000
_cell.angle_alpha   90.00
_cell.angle_beta   90.00
_cell.angle_gamma   90.00
#
_symmetry.space_group_name_H-M   'P 1'
#
loop_
_entity.id
_entity.type
_entity.pdbx_description
1 polymer ?
#
loop_
_entity_poly.entity_id
_entity_poly.type
_entity_poly.pdbx_seq_one_letter_code
_entity_poly.pdbx_strand_id
1 'polypeptide(L)'
;TSISENWPTQNIGEITMDWKNQTLWVGTGENNSSRSSYSGIGILKTESNGSNWVNVGLADSHHIGKILINPADKNHVIVGVTGHLYSKNKNRGVYVTKDGGKTWKNTLYINDSTGIIDMASTPNSFNIMYASSWEKDRKAWNLIEGGKHSAIYKSIDAGDTWENISI
;
A
#
# COMPACT_ATOMS: atom_id res chain seq x y z
N THR A 1 -12.39 22.00 -8.79
CA THR A 1 -12.70 22.08 -7.33
C THR A 1 -11.92 21.01 -6.63
N SER A 2 -11.28 21.31 -5.48
CA SER A 2 -10.64 20.31 -4.63
C SER A 2 -11.70 19.36 -4.08
N ILE A 3 -11.36 18.06 -4.00
CA ILE A 3 -12.23 17.03 -3.43
C ILE A 3 -11.68 16.49 -2.11
N SER A 4 -10.57 17.06 -1.59
CA SER A 4 -9.85 16.62 -0.41
C SER A 4 -9.75 17.67 0.70
N GLU A 5 -10.44 18.81 0.58
CA GLU A 5 -10.32 19.95 1.52
C GLU A 5 -10.62 19.59 2.98
N ASN A 6 -11.51 18.62 3.21
CA ASN A 6 -11.94 18.21 4.54
C ASN A 6 -11.25 16.91 5.02
N TRP A 7 -10.20 16.46 4.34
CA TRP A 7 -9.46 15.29 4.79
C TRP A 7 -8.60 15.61 6.02
N PRO A 8 -8.46 14.68 6.94
CA PRO A 8 -7.58 14.85 8.11
C PRO A 8 -6.09 14.83 7.74
N THR A 9 -5.73 14.46 6.52
CA THR A 9 -4.37 14.54 5.97
C THR A 9 -4.42 14.86 4.48
N GLN A 10 -3.40 15.60 3.98
CA GLN A 10 -3.17 15.85 2.56
C GLN A 10 -1.95 15.06 2.04
N ASN A 11 -1.37 14.21 2.87
CA ASN A 11 -0.18 13.43 2.53
C ASN A 11 -0.61 12.17 1.79
N ILE A 12 -0.29 12.09 0.51
CA ILE A 12 -0.71 11.02 -0.39
C ILE A 12 0.51 10.18 -0.77
N GLY A 13 0.38 8.86 -0.67
CA GLY A 13 1.36 7.88 -1.12
C GLY A 13 1.02 7.28 -2.47
N GLU A 14 -0.28 6.98 -2.69
CA GLU A 14 -0.76 6.33 -3.91
C GLU A 14 -2.19 6.74 -4.24
N ILE A 15 -2.50 6.78 -5.53
CA ILE A 15 -3.86 7.00 -6.04
C ILE A 15 -4.16 5.95 -7.12
N THR A 16 -5.29 5.26 -6.99
CA THR A 16 -5.71 4.24 -7.96
C THR A 16 -7.20 4.31 -8.23
N MET A 17 -7.57 4.26 -9.51
CA MET A 17 -8.97 4.38 -9.98
C MET A 17 -9.45 3.08 -10.59
N ASP A 18 -10.56 2.58 -10.09
CA ASP A 18 -11.39 1.60 -10.79
C ASP A 18 -12.32 2.36 -11.76
N TRP A 19 -11.88 2.46 -13.01
CA TRP A 19 -12.62 3.19 -14.03
C TRP A 19 -13.98 2.58 -14.36
N LYS A 20 -14.12 1.26 -14.24
CA LYS A 20 -15.37 0.56 -14.54
C LYS A 20 -16.46 0.86 -13.52
N ASN A 21 -16.09 0.90 -12.25
CA ASN A 21 -17.01 1.12 -11.13
C ASN A 21 -16.96 2.55 -10.59
N GLN A 22 -16.15 3.43 -11.19
CA GLN A 22 -15.93 4.82 -10.79
C GLN A 22 -15.56 4.96 -9.30
N THR A 23 -14.75 4.03 -8.81
CA THR A 23 -14.29 4.00 -7.43
C THR A 23 -12.85 4.49 -7.35
N LEU A 24 -12.60 5.52 -6.57
CA LEU A 24 -11.26 6.05 -6.31
C LEU A 24 -10.76 5.56 -4.96
N TRP A 25 -9.55 5.01 -4.95
CA TRP A 25 -8.83 4.58 -3.77
C TRP A 25 -7.59 5.45 -3.59
N VAL A 26 -7.38 5.92 -2.37
CA VAL A 26 -6.25 6.78 -2.02
C VAL A 26 -5.52 6.19 -0.82
N GLY A 27 -4.28 5.80 -1.03
CA GLY A 27 -3.35 5.43 0.02
C GLY A 27 -2.67 6.68 0.57
N THR A 28 -2.82 6.91 1.87
CA THR A 28 -2.27 8.12 2.50
C THR A 28 -0.87 7.87 3.07
N GLY A 29 -0.15 8.97 3.36
CA GLY A 29 1.22 8.97 3.86
C GLY A 29 2.26 8.95 2.74
N GLU A 30 3.17 9.92 2.74
CA GLU A 30 4.24 10.03 1.73
C GLU A 30 5.21 8.85 1.82
N ASN A 31 5.39 8.11 0.72
CA ASN A 31 6.14 6.84 0.72
C ASN A 31 7.64 6.98 0.39
N ASN A 32 8.14 8.19 0.17
CA ASN A 32 9.51 8.47 -0.26
C ASN A 32 10.57 8.46 0.86
N SER A 33 10.15 8.29 2.13
CA SER A 33 11.03 8.23 3.31
C SER A 33 11.97 9.43 3.51
N SER A 34 11.59 10.61 3.01
CA SER A 34 12.26 11.87 3.37
C SER A 34 12.18 12.15 4.88
N ARG A 35 13.09 12.95 5.42
CA ARG A 35 12.99 13.38 6.83
C ARG A 35 11.71 14.16 7.14
N SER A 36 11.16 14.82 6.14
CA SER A 36 9.93 15.59 6.22
C SER A 36 8.69 14.84 5.71
N SER A 37 8.79 13.54 5.46
CA SER A 37 7.62 12.75 5.07
C SER A 37 6.64 12.61 6.23
N TYR A 38 5.41 12.94 5.94
CA TYR A 38 4.32 12.88 6.91
C TYR A 38 3.53 11.57 6.79
N SER A 39 3.13 11.04 7.93
CA SER A 39 2.28 9.85 7.99
C SER A 39 0.88 10.12 7.46
N GLY A 40 0.26 9.07 6.95
CA GLY A 40 -1.14 9.04 6.59
C GLY A 40 -2.02 8.43 7.68
N ILE A 41 -3.24 8.15 7.31
CA ILE A 41 -4.32 7.60 8.14
C ILE A 41 -4.89 6.29 7.57
N GLY A 42 -4.12 5.61 6.72
CA GLY A 42 -4.54 4.41 6.02
C GLY A 42 -5.13 4.71 4.64
N ILE A 43 -6.22 4.06 4.29
CA ILE A 43 -6.81 4.12 2.96
C ILE A 43 -8.15 4.85 2.99
N LEU A 44 -8.29 5.81 2.09
CA LEU A 44 -9.55 6.50 1.81
C LEU A 44 -10.14 5.96 0.51
N LYS A 45 -11.46 5.85 0.47
CA LYS A 45 -12.23 5.37 -0.69
C LYS A 45 -13.43 6.26 -0.96
N THR A 46 -13.70 6.55 -2.24
CA THR A 46 -14.94 7.19 -2.66
C THR A 46 -15.58 6.45 -3.84
N GLU A 47 -16.89 6.34 -3.82
CA GLU A 47 -17.73 5.83 -4.91
C GLU A 47 -18.69 6.93 -5.43
N SER A 48 -18.46 8.19 -5.03
CA SER A 48 -19.33 9.34 -5.31
C SER A 48 -18.57 10.52 -5.92
N ASN A 49 -17.57 10.24 -6.77
CA ASN A 49 -16.72 11.26 -7.41
C ASN A 49 -16.09 12.26 -6.42
N GLY A 50 -15.75 11.78 -5.21
CA GLY A 50 -15.13 12.62 -4.19
C GLY A 50 -16.11 13.40 -3.31
N SER A 51 -17.44 13.25 -3.50
CA SER A 51 -18.43 13.94 -2.66
C SER A 51 -18.51 13.36 -1.25
N ASN A 52 -18.22 12.06 -1.10
CA ASN A 52 -18.16 11.40 0.19
C ASN A 52 -16.97 10.43 0.24
N TRP A 53 -16.23 10.44 1.34
CA TRP A 53 -15.05 9.62 1.55
C TRP A 53 -15.20 8.74 2.78
N VAL A 54 -14.75 7.51 2.68
CA VAL A 54 -14.76 6.54 3.77
C VAL A 54 -13.32 6.08 4.02
N ASN A 55 -12.90 6.09 5.28
CA ASN A 55 -11.66 5.41 5.68
C ASN A 55 -11.96 3.92 5.77
N VAL A 56 -11.25 3.12 4.98
CA VAL A 56 -11.44 1.67 4.88
C VAL A 56 -10.32 0.88 5.57
N GLY A 57 -9.60 1.51 6.49
CA GLY A 57 -8.66 0.82 7.38
C GLY A 57 -7.19 1.06 7.09
N LEU A 58 -6.34 0.21 7.66
CA LEU A 58 -4.88 0.28 7.63
C LEU A 58 -4.31 1.60 8.22
N ALA A 59 -4.97 2.19 9.21
CA ALA A 59 -4.55 3.47 9.81
C ALA A 59 -3.12 3.43 10.39
N ASP A 60 -2.76 2.34 11.06
CA ASP A 60 -1.43 2.15 11.66
C ASP A 60 -0.32 1.80 10.64
N SER A 61 -0.65 1.74 9.35
CA SER A 61 0.33 1.52 8.29
C SER A 61 1.24 2.73 8.05
N HIS A 62 0.76 3.92 8.35
CA HIS A 62 1.35 5.24 8.15
C HIS A 62 1.66 5.60 6.70
N HIS A 63 2.20 4.70 5.90
CA HIS A 63 2.64 5.00 4.52
C HIS A 63 2.23 3.88 3.57
N ILE A 64 1.39 4.22 2.60
CA ILE A 64 0.93 3.30 1.55
C ILE A 64 1.81 3.48 0.32
N GLY A 65 2.46 2.40 -0.12
CA GLY A 65 3.35 2.39 -1.28
C GLY A 65 2.62 2.18 -2.59
N LYS A 66 1.66 1.23 -2.63
CA LYS A 66 0.95 0.84 -3.84
C LYS A 66 -0.43 0.29 -3.57
N ILE A 67 -1.37 0.52 -4.50
CA ILE A 67 -2.71 -0.08 -4.50
C ILE A 67 -2.96 -0.73 -5.85
N LEU A 68 -3.33 -2.01 -5.87
CA LEU A 68 -3.77 -2.73 -7.07
C LEU A 68 -5.21 -3.18 -6.89
N ILE A 69 -6.06 -2.91 -7.87
CA ILE A 69 -7.48 -3.30 -7.88
C ILE A 69 -7.67 -4.41 -8.90
N ASN A 70 -8.33 -5.49 -8.53
CA ASN A 70 -8.66 -6.56 -9.46
C ASN A 70 -9.69 -6.06 -10.50
N PRO A 71 -9.38 -6.05 -11.80
CA PRO A 71 -10.30 -5.55 -12.82
C PRO A 71 -11.57 -6.40 -12.98
N ALA A 72 -11.54 -7.66 -12.50
CA ALA A 72 -12.67 -8.57 -12.53
C ALA A 72 -13.54 -8.52 -11.26
N ASP A 73 -12.98 -8.05 -10.14
CA ASP A 73 -13.67 -7.98 -8.84
C ASP A 73 -13.25 -6.72 -8.06
N LYS A 74 -14.10 -5.71 -8.06
CA LYS A 74 -13.85 -4.42 -7.38
C LYS A 74 -13.65 -4.54 -5.86
N ASN A 75 -14.06 -5.65 -5.25
CA ASN A 75 -13.89 -5.89 -3.83
C ASN A 75 -12.53 -6.51 -3.49
N HIS A 76 -11.82 -7.03 -4.50
CA HIS A 76 -10.50 -7.61 -4.33
C HIS A 76 -9.42 -6.55 -4.62
N VAL A 77 -8.83 -6.04 -3.56
CA VAL A 77 -7.80 -4.98 -3.61
C VAL A 77 -6.58 -5.42 -2.81
N ILE A 78 -5.41 -5.09 -3.34
CA ILE A 78 -4.11 -5.44 -2.75
C ILE A 78 -3.34 -4.16 -2.48
N VAL A 79 -2.74 -4.07 -1.31
CA VAL A 79 -2.05 -2.86 -0.83
C VAL A 79 -0.65 -3.20 -0.36
N GLY A 80 0.33 -2.51 -0.91
CA GLY A 80 1.71 -2.49 -0.42
C GLY A 80 1.89 -1.41 0.63
N VAL A 81 2.35 -1.81 1.80
CA VAL A 81 2.56 -0.93 2.96
C VAL A 81 4.04 -0.83 3.27
N THR A 82 4.58 0.40 3.28
CA THR A 82 5.97 0.65 3.67
C THR A 82 6.18 0.71 5.19
N GLY A 83 5.13 1.01 5.96
CA GLY A 83 5.14 1.09 7.42
C GLY A 83 5.71 2.40 7.95
N HIS A 84 5.95 2.47 9.26
CA HIS A 84 6.39 3.69 9.93
C HIS A 84 7.75 4.21 9.42
N LEU A 85 7.91 5.53 9.40
CA LEU A 85 9.15 6.16 8.94
C LEU A 85 10.28 6.00 9.97
N TYR A 86 10.04 6.40 11.22
CA TYR A 86 11.07 6.51 12.25
C TYR A 86 11.10 5.37 13.27
N SER A 87 10.22 4.40 13.14
CA SER A 87 10.12 3.27 14.06
C SER A 87 9.91 1.95 13.35
N LYS A 88 10.36 0.89 13.99
CA LYS A 88 9.98 -0.47 13.61
C LYS A 88 8.51 -0.70 13.95
N ASN A 89 7.79 -1.41 13.10
CA ASN A 89 6.40 -1.76 13.34
C ASN A 89 5.98 -2.99 12.53
N LYS A 90 4.91 -3.66 12.96
CA LYS A 90 4.39 -4.87 12.30
C LYS A 90 3.40 -4.58 11.16
N ASN A 91 2.92 -3.33 11.07
CA ASN A 91 1.97 -2.93 10.03
C ASN A 91 2.70 -2.59 8.73
N ARG A 92 3.38 -3.61 8.16
CA ARG A 92 4.18 -3.56 6.93
C ARG A 92 3.87 -4.75 6.06
N GLY A 93 4.20 -4.67 4.78
CA GLY A 93 4.07 -5.80 3.87
C GLY A 93 2.92 -5.66 2.89
N VAL A 94 2.35 -6.78 2.45
CA VAL A 94 1.19 -6.81 1.56
C VAL A 94 -0.08 -7.12 2.35
N TYR A 95 -1.10 -6.31 2.11
CA TYR A 95 -2.45 -6.53 2.65
C TYR A 95 -3.44 -6.76 1.53
N VAL A 96 -4.33 -7.73 1.73
CA VAL A 96 -5.39 -8.10 0.77
C VAL A 96 -6.75 -7.94 1.43
N THR A 97 -7.67 -7.33 0.72
CA THR A 97 -9.11 -7.36 1.01
C THR A 97 -9.85 -8.09 -0.11
N LYS A 98 -10.90 -8.82 0.22
CA LYS A 98 -11.84 -9.45 -0.73
C LYS A 98 -13.29 -8.98 -0.51
N ASP A 99 -13.46 -7.96 0.33
CA ASP A 99 -14.76 -7.40 0.72
C ASP A 99 -14.84 -5.88 0.58
N GLY A 100 -13.95 -5.31 -0.27
CA GLY A 100 -13.95 -3.89 -0.59
C GLY A 100 -13.41 -3.00 0.52
N GLY A 101 -12.51 -3.53 1.37
CA GLY A 101 -11.83 -2.80 2.43
C GLY A 101 -12.50 -2.91 3.81
N LYS A 102 -13.50 -3.77 3.98
CA LYS A 102 -14.12 -4.00 5.29
C LYS A 102 -13.20 -4.78 6.21
N THR A 103 -12.47 -5.77 5.65
CA THR A 103 -11.45 -6.55 6.36
C THR A 103 -10.17 -6.63 5.54
N TRP A 104 -9.03 -6.73 6.24
CA TRP A 104 -7.70 -6.83 5.64
C TRP A 104 -6.92 -8.00 6.22
N LYS A 105 -6.30 -8.79 5.34
CA LYS A 105 -5.39 -9.87 5.69
C LYS A 105 -3.97 -9.49 5.28
N ASN A 106 -2.99 -9.55 6.19
CA ASN A 106 -1.59 -9.47 5.81
C ASN A 106 -1.15 -10.79 5.18
N THR A 107 -0.74 -10.77 3.91
CA THR A 107 -0.35 -11.96 3.13
C THR A 107 1.15 -12.06 2.89
N LEU A 108 1.89 -10.96 3.09
CA LEU A 108 3.35 -10.94 3.07
C LEU A 108 3.87 -10.01 4.16
N TYR A 109 4.37 -10.60 5.23
CA TYR A 109 5.12 -9.90 6.27
C TYR A 109 6.56 -10.43 6.28
N ILE A 110 7.54 -9.54 6.19
CA ILE A 110 8.96 -9.91 6.12
C ILE A 110 9.60 -9.71 7.50
N ASN A 111 9.61 -8.48 7.99
CA ASN A 111 10.05 -8.09 9.33
C ASN A 111 9.63 -6.65 9.67
N ASP A 112 9.93 -6.21 10.88
CA ASP A 112 9.54 -4.89 11.41
C ASP A 112 10.22 -3.68 10.72
N SER A 113 11.21 -3.91 9.86
CA SER A 113 11.95 -2.86 9.16
C SER A 113 11.73 -2.85 7.64
N THR A 114 11.09 -3.91 7.10
CA THR A 114 10.93 -4.11 5.66
C THR A 114 9.47 -3.99 5.25
N GLY A 115 9.16 -3.01 4.43
CA GLY A 115 7.84 -2.80 3.86
C GLY A 115 7.81 -3.06 2.35
N ILE A 116 6.64 -2.89 1.73
CA ILE A 116 6.46 -2.99 0.29
C ILE A 116 6.31 -1.57 -0.27
N ILE A 117 7.22 -1.22 -1.19
CA ILE A 117 7.26 0.12 -1.79
C ILE A 117 6.50 0.20 -3.10
N ASP A 118 6.52 -0.87 -3.90
CA ASP A 118 5.85 -0.91 -5.18
C ASP A 118 5.37 -2.32 -5.53
N MET A 119 4.33 -2.39 -6.37
CA MET A 119 3.77 -3.65 -6.87
C MET A 119 3.26 -3.48 -8.30
N ALA A 120 3.30 -4.55 -9.06
CA ALA A 120 2.72 -4.61 -10.40
C ALA A 120 2.02 -5.95 -10.62
N SER A 121 0.88 -5.94 -11.28
CA SER A 121 0.24 -7.14 -11.83
C SER A 121 0.50 -7.24 -13.33
N THR A 122 0.44 -8.45 -13.87
CA THR A 122 0.55 -8.61 -15.33
C THR A 122 -0.73 -8.09 -16.01
N PRO A 123 -0.64 -7.45 -17.18
CA PRO A 123 -1.79 -6.82 -17.84
C PRO A 123 -2.97 -7.76 -18.10
N ASN A 124 -2.69 -9.04 -18.34
CA ASN A 124 -3.68 -10.04 -18.76
C ASN A 124 -4.07 -11.03 -17.66
N SER A 125 -3.48 -10.90 -16.47
CA SER A 125 -3.77 -11.82 -15.36
C SER A 125 -3.46 -11.16 -14.02
N PHE A 126 -4.51 -10.80 -13.30
CA PHE A 126 -4.37 -10.27 -11.92
C PHE A 126 -3.82 -11.33 -10.95
N ASN A 127 -3.85 -12.62 -11.31
CA ASN A 127 -3.28 -13.68 -10.48
C ASN A 127 -1.75 -13.60 -10.38
N ILE A 128 -1.08 -13.09 -11.44
CA ILE A 128 0.38 -12.98 -11.46
C ILE A 128 0.78 -11.56 -11.14
N MET A 129 1.51 -11.38 -10.04
CA MET A 129 2.00 -10.08 -9.61
C MET A 129 3.35 -10.14 -8.94
N TYR A 130 3.97 -8.99 -8.85
CA TYR A 130 5.28 -8.79 -8.25
C TYR A 130 5.20 -7.68 -7.22
N ALA A 131 5.95 -7.84 -6.13
CA ALA A 131 6.09 -6.85 -5.08
C ALA A 131 7.58 -6.58 -4.82
N SER A 132 7.94 -5.31 -4.72
CA SER A 132 9.28 -4.87 -4.34
C SER A 132 9.29 -4.53 -2.86
N SER A 133 10.10 -5.25 -2.07
CA SER A 133 10.32 -4.91 -0.68
C SER A 133 11.48 -3.94 -0.50
N TRP A 134 11.37 -3.11 0.51
CA TRP A 134 12.37 -2.13 0.87
C TRP A 134 12.66 -2.20 2.38
N GLU A 135 13.85 -2.71 2.73
CA GLU A 135 14.37 -2.64 4.10
C GLU A 135 14.99 -1.27 4.32
N LYS A 136 14.48 -0.54 5.31
CA LYS A 136 14.95 0.81 5.62
C LYS A 136 14.99 1.07 7.12
N ASP A 137 15.95 1.88 7.55
CA ASP A 137 15.99 2.47 8.88
C ASP A 137 16.26 3.97 8.77
N ARG A 138 15.23 4.78 9.07
CA ARG A 138 15.31 6.23 9.04
C ARG A 138 15.53 6.79 10.43
N LYS A 139 16.58 7.61 10.55
CA LYS A 139 16.82 8.46 11.70
C LYS A 139 16.82 9.93 11.26
N ALA A 140 16.67 10.86 12.18
CA ALA A 140 16.74 12.29 11.86
C ALA A 140 18.08 12.69 11.21
N TRP A 141 19.15 11.99 11.53
CA TRP A 141 20.53 12.25 11.06
C TRP A 141 21.07 11.23 10.06
N ASN A 142 20.36 10.13 9.80
CA ASN A 142 20.82 9.07 8.92
C ASN A 142 19.65 8.34 8.23
N LEU A 143 19.92 7.73 7.09
CA LEU A 143 19.02 6.83 6.39
C LEU A 143 19.81 5.63 5.86
N ILE A 144 19.43 4.45 6.28
CA ILE A 144 19.85 3.19 5.68
C ILE A 144 18.77 2.81 4.68
N GLU A 145 19.13 2.77 3.39
CA GLU A 145 18.19 2.60 2.27
C GLU A 145 18.28 1.22 1.62
N GLY A 146 18.66 0.24 2.33
CA GLY A 146 18.74 -1.11 1.79
C GLY A 146 19.24 -2.10 2.83
N GLY A 147 18.96 -3.34 2.58
CA GLY A 147 19.36 -4.44 3.43
C GLY A 147 19.07 -5.78 2.74
N LYS A 148 19.48 -6.85 3.38
CA LYS A 148 19.34 -8.23 2.89
C LYS A 148 17.90 -8.68 2.65
N HIS A 149 16.93 -7.93 3.15
CA HIS A 149 15.51 -8.22 2.98
C HIS A 149 14.85 -7.32 1.92
N SER A 150 15.61 -6.45 1.25
CA SER A 150 15.16 -5.77 0.04
C SER A 150 15.22 -6.75 -1.11
N ALA A 151 14.06 -7.11 -1.67
CA ALA A 151 13.90 -8.24 -2.57
C ALA A 151 12.69 -8.06 -3.49
N ILE A 152 12.59 -8.92 -4.51
CA ILE A 152 11.40 -9.05 -5.33
C ILE A 152 10.65 -10.33 -4.94
N TYR A 153 9.37 -10.19 -4.72
CA TYR A 153 8.44 -11.27 -4.43
C TYR A 153 7.48 -11.45 -5.58
N LYS A 154 7.10 -12.70 -5.85
CA LYS A 154 6.12 -13.07 -6.86
C LYS A 154 4.94 -13.79 -6.21
N SER A 155 3.74 -13.44 -6.63
CA SER A 155 2.51 -14.19 -6.38
C SER A 155 1.96 -14.74 -7.69
N ILE A 156 1.30 -15.90 -7.62
CA ILE A 156 0.58 -16.53 -8.75
C ILE A 156 -0.89 -16.78 -8.41
N ASP A 157 -1.36 -16.34 -7.26
CA ASP A 157 -2.67 -16.57 -6.70
C ASP A 157 -3.37 -15.26 -6.25
N ALA A 158 -3.14 -14.18 -7.00
CA ALA A 158 -3.73 -12.86 -6.76
C ALA A 158 -3.40 -12.29 -5.37
N GLY A 159 -2.16 -12.49 -4.91
CA GLY A 159 -1.63 -11.90 -3.68
C GLY A 159 -1.91 -12.68 -2.41
N ASP A 160 -2.49 -13.87 -2.49
CA ASP A 160 -2.76 -14.70 -1.30
C ASP A 160 -1.49 -15.31 -0.71
N THR A 161 -0.52 -15.68 -1.58
CA THR A 161 0.81 -16.17 -1.17
C THR A 161 1.93 -15.56 -2.03
N TRP A 162 3.15 -15.53 -1.48
CA TRP A 162 4.28 -14.88 -2.09
C TRP A 162 5.56 -15.71 -1.98
N GLU A 163 6.33 -15.75 -3.05
CA GLU A 163 7.64 -16.39 -3.13
C GLU A 163 8.72 -15.32 -3.37
N ASN A 164 9.82 -15.37 -2.61
CA ASN A 164 10.99 -14.54 -2.89
C ASN A 164 11.71 -15.10 -4.12
N ILE A 165 11.85 -14.27 -5.16
CA ILE A 165 12.50 -14.63 -6.42
C ILE A 165 13.83 -13.89 -6.64
N SER A 166 14.29 -13.11 -5.66
CA SER A 166 15.62 -12.49 -5.71
C SER A 166 16.70 -13.53 -5.46
N ILE A 167 17.78 -13.45 -6.22
CA ILE A 167 18.97 -14.30 -6.09
C ILE A 167 19.92 -13.68 -5.05
#